data_2a4fdf0ad1d2541965b5177ce62c131e
#
_entry.id   2a4fdf0ad1d2541965b5177ce62c131e
#
_cell.length_a   1.000
_cell.length_b   1.000
_cell.length_c   1.000
_cell.angle_alpha   90.00
_cell.angle_beta   90.00
_cell.angle_gamma   90.00
#
_symmetry.space_group_name_H-M   'P 1'
#
loop_
_entity.id
_entity.type
_entity.pdbx_description
1 polymer ?
#
loop_
_entity_poly.entity_id
_entity_poly.type
_entity_poly.pdbx_seq_one_letter_code
_entity_poly.pdbx_strand_id
1 'polypeptide(L)'
;MKSTILLKLFLFFNLLLSQTLYVSPLGDNNLGDGTLSNPYLNIQYAIDAGASEVVLLEGVYTNFENITAENVIIKSNPGDNVVFNGTITINNPGEIDAEWLQYSDNIYQTSVSEDIWQLFMNNEEMVMARWPNTTFESDIIYNNDFWAHSNSDDEDGVVNDI
;
A
#
# COMPACT_ATOMS: atom_id res chain seq x y z
N MET A 1 37.92 25.67 32.22
CA MET A 1 37.58 25.86 30.80
C MET A 1 37.88 24.67 29.87
N LYS A 2 38.99 23.94 30.04
CA LYS A 2 39.32 22.78 29.15
C LYS A 2 38.35 21.58 29.28
N SER A 3 37.81 21.33 30.49
CA SER A 3 36.90 20.21 30.75
C SER A 3 35.50 20.37 30.11
N THR A 4 34.98 21.60 30.04
CA THR A 4 33.68 21.91 29.48
C THR A 4 33.65 21.82 27.94
N ILE A 5 34.78 22.09 27.30
CA ILE A 5 34.95 21.99 25.84
C ILE A 5 35.01 20.52 25.43
N LEU A 6 35.67 19.66 26.19
CA LEU A 6 35.77 18.22 25.92
C LEU A 6 34.40 17.52 26.05
N LEU A 7 33.59 17.91 27.04
CA LEU A 7 32.25 17.40 27.25
C LEU A 7 31.30 17.79 26.11
N LYS A 8 31.38 19.04 25.62
CA LYS A 8 30.62 19.52 24.49
C LYS A 8 31.02 18.83 23.16
N LEU A 9 32.30 18.55 22.98
CA LEU A 9 32.80 17.83 21.81
C LEU A 9 32.33 16.35 21.81
N PHE A 10 32.28 15.74 23.00
CA PHE A 10 31.78 14.35 23.14
C PHE A 10 30.25 14.24 22.88
N LEU A 11 29.47 15.26 23.26
CA LEU A 11 28.04 15.33 22.94
C LEU A 11 27.78 15.55 21.43
N PHE A 12 28.67 16.28 20.74
CA PHE A 12 28.53 16.53 19.31
C PHE A 12 28.92 15.30 18.44
N PHE A 13 29.81 14.45 18.98
CA PHE A 13 30.27 13.25 18.27
C PHE A 13 29.18 12.12 18.22
N ASN A 14 28.25 12.14 19.19
CA ASN A 14 27.15 11.18 19.19
C ASN A 14 26.05 11.48 18.14
N LEU A 15 26.07 12.65 17.49
CA LEU A 15 25.10 13.01 16.46
C LEU A 15 25.41 12.46 15.05
N LEU A 16 26.53 11.75 14.89
CA LEU A 16 26.99 11.23 13.59
C LEU A 16 26.95 9.69 13.50
N LEU A 17 26.39 9.00 14.50
CA LEU A 17 26.25 7.57 14.44
C LEU A 17 25.02 7.24 13.56
N SER A 18 25.28 6.54 12.48
CA SER A 18 24.24 5.87 11.70
C SER A 18 23.34 5.08 12.64
N GLN A 19 22.08 5.44 12.74
CA GLN A 19 21.13 4.77 13.64
C GLN A 19 20.28 3.79 12.84
N THR A 20 20.40 2.51 13.16
CA THR A 20 19.50 1.47 12.65
C THR A 20 18.33 1.35 13.60
N LEU A 21 17.10 1.52 13.06
CA LEU A 21 15.86 1.35 13.80
C LEU A 21 15.00 0.27 13.16
N TYR A 22 14.32 -0.48 14.00
CA TYR A 22 13.46 -1.59 13.59
C TYR A 22 11.99 -1.19 13.60
N VAL A 23 11.27 -1.67 12.59
CA VAL A 23 9.83 -1.46 12.43
C VAL A 23 9.15 -2.80 12.24
N SER A 24 7.98 -2.95 12.85
CA SER A 24 7.14 -4.15 12.76
C SER A 24 5.66 -3.76 12.66
N PRO A 25 4.83 -4.49 11.90
CA PRO A 25 3.37 -4.32 11.95
C PRO A 25 2.77 -4.54 13.34
N LEU A 26 3.51 -5.23 14.23
CA LEU A 26 3.14 -5.45 15.62
C LEU A 26 3.87 -4.51 16.60
N GLY A 27 4.60 -3.53 16.10
CA GLY A 27 5.33 -2.54 16.89
C GLY A 27 4.42 -1.49 17.51
N ASP A 28 5.03 -0.58 18.26
CA ASP A 28 4.31 0.52 18.92
C ASP A 28 5.15 1.81 18.86
N ASN A 29 4.56 2.89 18.39
CA ASN A 29 5.28 4.17 18.28
C ASN A 29 5.43 4.90 19.62
N ASN A 30 4.60 4.58 20.63
CA ASN A 30 4.63 5.25 21.93
C ASN A 30 5.48 4.49 22.95
N LEU A 31 5.43 3.17 22.90
CA LEU A 31 6.12 2.27 23.84
C LEU A 31 7.40 1.68 23.23
N GLY A 32 7.48 1.65 21.89
CA GLY A 32 8.67 1.19 21.17
C GLY A 32 9.84 2.17 21.34
N ASP A 33 11.02 1.63 21.25
CA ASP A 33 12.30 2.38 21.26
C ASP A 33 13.10 2.18 19.96
N GLY A 34 12.50 1.46 18.99
CA GLY A 34 13.12 1.16 17.70
C GLY A 34 14.19 0.09 17.73
N THR A 35 14.33 -0.64 18.83
CA THR A 35 15.19 -1.82 18.87
C THR A 35 14.50 -3.05 18.27
N LEU A 36 15.27 -4.08 17.96
CA LEU A 36 14.73 -5.35 17.44
C LEU A 36 13.69 -5.98 18.41
N SER A 37 13.88 -5.84 19.72
CA SER A 37 12.98 -6.39 20.74
C SER A 37 11.77 -5.51 21.01
N ASN A 38 11.82 -4.24 20.64
CA ASN A 38 10.78 -3.25 20.91
C ASN A 38 10.64 -2.27 19.73
N PRO A 39 10.24 -2.78 18.54
CA PRO A 39 10.23 -2.02 17.30
C PRO A 39 9.14 -0.95 17.28
N TYR A 40 9.33 0.04 16.43
CA TYR A 40 8.27 0.98 16.10
C TYR A 40 7.21 0.33 15.19
N LEU A 41 6.03 0.94 15.15
CA LEU A 41 4.94 0.50 14.27
C LEU A 41 5.09 1.05 12.85
N ASN A 42 5.47 2.33 12.70
CA ASN A 42 5.47 3.04 11.43
C ASN A 42 6.86 3.35 10.93
N ILE A 43 7.05 3.18 9.62
CA ILE A 43 8.31 3.48 8.93
C ILE A 43 8.66 4.97 9.07
N GLN A 44 7.68 5.85 8.79
CA GLN A 44 7.91 7.30 8.89
C GLN A 44 8.30 7.71 10.31
N TYR A 45 7.70 7.10 11.33
CA TYR A 45 8.06 7.39 12.72
C TYR A 45 9.53 7.05 13.02
N ALA A 46 10.03 5.92 12.52
CA ALA A 46 11.44 5.56 12.67
C ALA A 46 12.36 6.55 11.95
N ILE A 47 11.96 7.05 10.78
CA ILE A 47 12.69 8.06 10.02
C ILE A 47 12.75 9.37 10.81
N ASP A 48 11.63 9.83 11.33
CA ASP A 48 11.51 11.06 12.12
C ASP A 48 12.28 10.96 13.44
N ALA A 49 12.42 9.74 13.98
CA ALA A 49 13.28 9.46 15.14
C ALA A 49 14.79 9.50 14.83
N GLY A 50 15.16 9.74 13.57
CA GLY A 50 16.55 9.92 13.15
C GLY A 50 17.23 8.67 12.59
N ALA A 51 16.45 7.68 12.12
CA ALA A 51 17.02 6.51 11.47
C ALA A 51 17.79 6.92 10.20
N SER A 52 18.99 6.39 10.05
CA SER A 52 19.70 6.35 8.77
C SER A 52 19.48 5.01 8.05
N GLU A 53 19.04 4.01 8.79
CA GLU A 53 18.64 2.69 8.30
C GLU A 53 17.40 2.22 9.05
N VAL A 54 16.35 1.87 8.30
CA VAL A 54 15.12 1.27 8.82
C VAL A 54 15.09 -0.20 8.40
N VAL A 55 15.01 -1.09 9.38
CA VAL A 55 14.93 -2.54 9.17
C VAL A 55 13.51 -3.01 9.45
N LEU A 56 12.85 -3.56 8.43
CA LEU A 56 11.49 -4.06 8.50
C LEU A 56 11.49 -5.52 8.95
N LEU A 57 10.74 -5.82 9.98
CA LEU A 57 10.53 -7.19 10.47
C LEU A 57 9.39 -7.86 9.69
N GLU A 58 9.32 -9.19 9.78
CA GLU A 58 8.30 -10.00 9.12
C GLU A 58 6.89 -9.47 9.34
N GLY A 59 6.09 -9.46 8.27
CA GLY A 59 4.67 -9.17 8.32
C GLY A 59 4.13 -8.38 7.15
N VAL A 60 2.84 -8.05 7.23
CA VAL A 60 2.11 -7.29 6.22
C VAL A 60 1.96 -5.84 6.68
N TYR A 61 2.50 -4.94 5.90
CA TYR A 61 2.45 -3.50 6.13
C TYR A 61 1.32 -2.89 5.29
N THR A 62 0.32 -2.33 5.96
CA THR A 62 -0.85 -1.69 5.32
C THR A 62 -0.83 -0.16 5.46
N ASN A 63 -0.14 0.37 6.48
CA ASN A 63 -0.09 1.79 6.81
C ASN A 63 1.29 2.38 6.47
N PHE A 64 1.59 2.50 5.18
CA PHE A 64 2.85 3.11 4.71
C PHE A 64 2.59 4.42 3.94
N GLU A 65 1.69 5.24 4.46
CA GLU A 65 1.34 6.52 3.87
C GLU A 65 2.57 7.44 3.75
N ASN A 66 2.77 7.99 2.55
CA ASN A 66 3.68 9.09 2.25
C ASN A 66 5.03 9.06 2.99
N ILE A 67 5.82 8.01 2.78
CA ILE A 67 7.17 7.95 3.32
C ILE A 67 8.00 9.07 2.68
N THR A 68 8.42 10.02 3.50
CA THR A 68 9.28 11.12 3.10
C THR A 68 10.63 10.97 3.79
N ALA A 69 11.67 10.75 3.01
CA ALA A 69 13.02 10.56 3.53
C ALA A 69 14.08 11.05 2.55
N GLU A 70 15.17 11.58 3.08
CA GLU A 70 16.40 11.83 2.34
C GLU A 70 17.54 11.01 2.97
N ASN A 71 18.26 10.24 2.13
CA ASN A 71 19.41 9.44 2.53
C ASN A 71 19.15 8.40 3.63
N VAL A 72 17.97 7.77 3.63
CA VAL A 72 17.60 6.67 4.51
C VAL A 72 17.55 5.36 3.71
N ILE A 73 18.11 4.29 4.26
CA ILE A 73 18.02 2.94 3.71
C ILE A 73 16.86 2.23 4.38
N ILE A 74 15.91 1.74 3.59
CA ILE A 74 14.82 0.88 4.07
C ILE A 74 15.03 -0.51 3.51
N LYS A 75 15.07 -1.53 4.36
CA LYS A 75 15.31 -2.92 3.96
C LYS A 75 14.58 -3.89 4.87
N SER A 76 14.33 -5.12 4.39
CA SER A 76 13.86 -6.21 5.24
C SER A 76 14.96 -6.72 6.15
N ASN A 77 14.59 -7.24 7.32
CA ASN A 77 15.49 -8.03 8.14
C ASN A 77 15.85 -9.33 7.38
N PRO A 78 17.12 -9.78 7.41
CA PRO A 78 17.52 -10.97 6.68
C PRO A 78 16.71 -12.21 7.08
N GLY A 79 16.05 -12.81 6.09
CA GLY A 79 15.22 -14.00 6.28
C GLY A 79 13.74 -13.73 6.54
N ASP A 80 13.37 -12.49 6.81
CA ASP A 80 11.98 -12.08 7.06
C ASP A 80 11.23 -11.84 5.75
N ASN A 81 9.96 -12.27 5.71
CA ASN A 81 9.05 -11.98 4.61
C ASN A 81 8.28 -10.69 4.91
N VAL A 82 8.61 -9.64 4.17
CA VAL A 82 7.99 -8.32 4.30
C VAL A 82 7.09 -8.08 3.10
N VAL A 83 5.80 -7.84 3.35
CA VAL A 83 4.80 -7.58 2.32
C VAL A 83 4.19 -6.20 2.53
N PHE A 84 4.23 -5.36 1.50
CA PHE A 84 3.47 -4.12 1.46
C PHE A 84 2.13 -4.38 0.77
N ASN A 85 1.04 -4.16 1.51
CA ASN A 85 -0.31 -4.31 0.98
C ASN A 85 -0.99 -2.96 0.87
N GLY A 86 -1.09 -2.44 -0.35
CA GLY A 86 -1.74 -1.17 -0.68
C GLY A 86 -3.21 -1.30 -1.06
N THR A 87 -3.83 -2.44 -0.81
CA THR A 87 -5.26 -2.61 -1.09
C THR A 87 -6.12 -2.00 0.01
N ILE A 88 -7.26 -1.44 -0.39
CA ILE A 88 -8.31 -0.96 0.52
C ILE A 88 -9.41 -2.02 0.54
N THR A 89 -9.85 -2.40 1.74
CA THR A 89 -10.89 -3.42 1.90
C THR A 89 -12.28 -2.81 1.72
N ILE A 90 -13.07 -3.36 0.80
CA ILE A 90 -14.49 -3.02 0.66
C ILE A 90 -15.27 -3.70 1.80
N ASN A 91 -16.15 -2.97 2.49
CA ASN A 91 -16.92 -3.37 3.69
C ASN A 91 -16.11 -3.40 4.99
N ASN A 92 -15.04 -2.64 5.09
CA ASN A 92 -14.36 -2.46 6.34
C ASN A 92 -14.74 -1.10 6.96
N PRO A 93 -15.23 -1.04 8.22
CA PRO A 93 -15.53 0.22 8.88
C PRO A 93 -14.29 1.14 8.89
N GLY A 94 -14.45 2.34 8.34
CA GLY A 94 -13.36 3.33 8.25
C GLY A 94 -12.54 3.29 6.95
N GLU A 95 -12.82 2.34 6.07
CA GLU A 95 -12.29 2.29 4.70
C GLU A 95 -13.44 2.55 3.70
N ILE A 96 -13.73 1.61 2.79
CA ILE A 96 -14.89 1.74 1.91
C ILE A 96 -16.10 1.06 2.58
N ASP A 97 -17.03 1.87 3.08
CA ASP A 97 -18.30 1.38 3.64
C ASP A 97 -19.27 1.09 2.49
N ALA A 98 -19.39 -0.16 2.12
CA ALA A 98 -20.22 -0.61 1.03
C ALA A 98 -21.04 -1.83 1.42
N GLU A 99 -22.35 -1.79 1.21
CA GLU A 99 -23.26 -2.92 1.44
C GLU A 99 -23.44 -3.71 0.16
N TRP A 100 -23.16 -5.01 0.23
CA TRP A 100 -23.39 -5.93 -0.87
C TRP A 100 -24.84 -6.38 -0.91
N LEU A 101 -25.55 -5.99 -1.94
CA LEU A 101 -26.96 -6.37 -2.18
C LEU A 101 -27.02 -7.44 -3.25
N GLN A 102 -27.84 -8.46 -3.01
CA GLN A 102 -28.11 -9.45 -4.05
C GLN A 102 -28.94 -8.81 -5.16
N TYR A 103 -28.41 -8.78 -6.38
CA TYR A 103 -29.08 -8.27 -7.55
C TYR A 103 -29.97 -9.34 -8.20
N SER A 104 -29.41 -10.53 -8.45
CA SER A 104 -30.15 -11.72 -8.91
C SER A 104 -29.33 -12.98 -8.62
N ASP A 105 -29.98 -14.10 -8.36
CA ASP A 105 -29.37 -15.41 -8.11
C ASP A 105 -28.02 -15.33 -7.34
N ASN A 106 -26.90 -15.51 -8.05
CA ASN A 106 -25.55 -15.47 -7.50
C ASN A 106 -24.81 -14.16 -7.84
N ILE A 107 -25.53 -13.12 -8.29
CA ILE A 107 -24.97 -11.82 -8.63
C ILE A 107 -25.22 -10.86 -7.48
N TYR A 108 -24.15 -10.27 -7.00
CA TYR A 108 -24.16 -9.24 -5.95
C TYR A 108 -23.64 -7.93 -6.52
N GLN A 109 -24.17 -6.83 -6.05
CA GLN A 109 -23.75 -5.49 -6.42
C GLN A 109 -23.52 -4.65 -5.18
N THR A 110 -22.63 -3.69 -5.29
CA THR A 110 -22.42 -2.65 -4.31
C THR A 110 -22.09 -1.34 -5.00
N SER A 111 -22.34 -0.25 -4.33
CA SER A 111 -21.92 1.08 -4.78
C SER A 111 -20.73 1.53 -3.95
N VAL A 112 -19.70 2.00 -4.60
CA VAL A 112 -18.51 2.57 -3.97
C VAL A 112 -18.35 4.02 -4.42
N SER A 113 -17.81 4.86 -3.55
CA SER A 113 -17.58 6.29 -3.83
C SER A 113 -16.29 6.56 -4.59
N GLU A 114 -15.42 5.55 -4.66
CA GLU A 114 -14.09 5.69 -5.24
C GLU A 114 -14.01 4.97 -6.59
N ASP A 115 -13.17 5.48 -7.48
CA ASP A 115 -12.87 4.82 -8.74
C ASP A 115 -12.03 3.57 -8.48
N ILE A 116 -12.55 2.40 -8.87
CA ILE A 116 -11.85 1.12 -8.72
C ILE A 116 -11.04 0.83 -9.97
N TRP A 117 -9.71 0.83 -9.84
CA TRP A 117 -8.80 0.46 -10.93
C TRP A 117 -8.46 -1.02 -10.96
N GLN A 118 -8.42 -1.65 -9.79
CA GLN A 118 -8.15 -3.07 -9.61
C GLN A 118 -9.01 -3.59 -8.46
N LEU A 119 -9.57 -4.78 -8.65
CA LEU A 119 -10.32 -5.49 -7.63
C LEU A 119 -9.65 -6.82 -7.35
N PHE A 120 -9.45 -7.14 -6.07
CA PHE A 120 -8.91 -8.43 -5.65
C PHE A 120 -9.93 -9.18 -4.81
N MET A 121 -10.05 -10.48 -5.03
CA MET A 121 -10.84 -11.39 -4.20
C MET A 121 -9.96 -12.55 -3.78
N ASN A 122 -9.80 -12.74 -2.46
CA ASN A 122 -8.91 -13.78 -1.91
C ASN A 122 -7.46 -13.69 -2.43
N ASN A 123 -6.93 -12.48 -2.58
CA ASN A 123 -5.60 -12.16 -3.12
C ASN A 123 -5.42 -12.49 -4.62
N GLU A 124 -6.48 -12.78 -5.35
CA GLU A 124 -6.46 -12.93 -6.79
C GLU A 124 -7.05 -11.69 -7.46
N GLU A 125 -6.34 -11.15 -8.44
CA GLU A 125 -6.82 -10.01 -9.22
C GLU A 125 -8.02 -10.44 -10.08
N MET A 126 -9.11 -9.70 -9.94
CA MET A 126 -10.32 -9.92 -10.73
C MET A 126 -10.19 -9.21 -12.08
N VAL A 127 -10.60 -9.89 -13.13
CA VAL A 127 -10.68 -9.29 -14.46
C VAL A 127 -11.78 -8.24 -14.47
N MET A 128 -11.42 -7.00 -14.79
CA MET A 128 -12.42 -5.95 -14.95
C MET A 128 -13.39 -6.30 -16.09
N ALA A 129 -14.68 -6.08 -15.82
CA ALA A 129 -15.70 -6.29 -16.83
C ALA A 129 -15.44 -5.37 -18.04
N ARG A 130 -15.37 -5.97 -19.20
CA ARG A 130 -15.16 -5.28 -20.49
C ARG A 130 -15.79 -6.10 -21.60
N TRP A 131 -16.09 -5.43 -22.67
CA TRP A 131 -16.54 -6.09 -23.88
C TRP A 131 -15.48 -5.98 -24.99
N PRO A 132 -15.06 -7.06 -25.62
CA PRO A 132 -15.36 -8.45 -25.28
C PRO A 132 -14.69 -8.89 -23.97
N ASN A 133 -15.29 -9.84 -23.27
CA ASN A 133 -14.69 -10.43 -22.07
C ASN A 133 -13.49 -11.30 -22.46
N THR A 134 -12.29 -10.75 -22.34
CA THR A 134 -11.06 -11.38 -22.81
C THR A 134 -9.89 -10.99 -21.89
N THR A 135 -8.78 -11.69 -22.00
CA THR A 135 -7.53 -11.38 -21.32
C THR A 135 -6.55 -10.66 -22.26
N PHE A 136 -5.51 -10.01 -21.71
CA PHE A 136 -4.48 -9.36 -22.52
C PHE A 136 -3.67 -10.33 -23.39
N GLU A 137 -3.72 -11.62 -23.11
CA GLU A 137 -3.04 -12.67 -23.87
C GLU A 137 -3.85 -13.14 -25.08
N SER A 138 -5.12 -12.72 -25.16
CA SER A 138 -6.01 -13.14 -26.26
C SER A 138 -5.88 -12.22 -27.46
N ASP A 139 -5.76 -12.80 -28.65
CA ASP A 139 -5.75 -12.07 -29.92
C ASP A 139 -7.02 -11.25 -30.16
N ILE A 140 -8.13 -11.61 -29.51
CA ILE A 140 -9.42 -10.92 -29.60
C ILE A 140 -9.29 -9.46 -29.13
N ILE A 141 -8.42 -9.18 -28.18
CA ILE A 141 -8.24 -7.81 -27.64
C ILE A 141 -7.76 -6.81 -28.71
N TYR A 142 -7.09 -7.31 -29.76
CA TYR A 142 -6.54 -6.49 -30.84
C TYR A 142 -7.41 -6.48 -32.10
N ASN A 143 -8.53 -7.24 -32.10
CA ASN A 143 -9.42 -7.31 -33.23
C ASN A 143 -10.70 -6.49 -32.97
N ASN A 144 -10.80 -5.35 -33.66
CA ASN A 144 -11.91 -4.43 -33.50
C ASN A 144 -13.28 -5.01 -33.85
N ASP A 145 -13.34 -6.11 -34.63
CA ASP A 145 -14.61 -6.76 -35.01
C ASP A 145 -15.32 -7.38 -33.79
N PHE A 146 -14.60 -7.63 -32.70
CA PHE A 146 -15.14 -8.16 -31.45
C PHE A 146 -15.46 -7.10 -30.41
N TRP A 147 -15.16 -5.83 -30.66
CA TRP A 147 -15.44 -4.74 -29.73
C TRP A 147 -16.87 -4.24 -29.95
N ALA A 148 -17.49 -3.82 -28.85
CA ALA A 148 -18.74 -3.10 -28.94
C ALA A 148 -18.51 -1.78 -29.67
N HIS A 149 -19.37 -1.50 -30.67
CA HIS A 149 -19.35 -0.24 -31.40
C HIS A 149 -20.48 0.64 -30.90
N SER A 150 -20.20 1.89 -30.52
CA SER A 150 -21.24 2.87 -30.26
C SER A 150 -21.87 3.25 -31.61
N ASN A 151 -23.20 3.27 -31.67
CA ASN A 151 -23.89 3.92 -32.79
C ASN A 151 -23.59 5.43 -32.72
N SER A 152 -23.14 6.00 -33.82
CA SER A 152 -22.80 7.41 -33.92
C SER A 152 -23.97 8.38 -33.68
N ASP A 153 -25.18 7.86 -33.54
CA ASP A 153 -26.41 8.63 -33.39
C ASP A 153 -26.90 8.71 -31.93
N ASP A 154 -26.24 7.99 -30.98
CA ASP A 154 -26.60 8.05 -29.56
C ASP A 154 -25.72 9.07 -28.85
N GLU A 155 -26.26 10.28 -28.62
CA GLU A 155 -25.62 11.35 -27.85
C GLU A 155 -25.38 10.96 -26.38
N ASP A 156 -25.94 9.83 -25.91
CA ASP A 156 -25.95 9.41 -24.52
C ASP A 156 -24.84 8.40 -24.18
N GLY A 157 -24.04 7.96 -25.15
CA GLY A 157 -22.98 6.98 -24.93
C GLY A 157 -23.48 5.57 -24.56
N VAL A 158 -24.73 5.27 -24.85
CA VAL A 158 -25.32 3.93 -24.62
C VAL A 158 -24.79 2.95 -25.68
N VAL A 159 -24.08 1.93 -25.23
CA VAL A 159 -23.66 0.80 -26.06
C VAL A 159 -24.85 -0.18 -26.16
N ASN A 160 -25.49 -0.25 -27.32
CA ASN A 160 -26.51 -1.25 -27.55
C ASN A 160 -25.85 -2.60 -27.89
N ASP A 161 -26.14 -3.61 -27.08
CA ASP A 161 -25.78 -4.99 -27.37
C ASP A 161 -26.43 -5.41 -28.70
N ILE A 162 -25.62 -5.98 -29.58
CA ILE A 162 -26.08 -6.60 -30.83
C ILE A 162 -26.35 -8.06 -30.56
#